data_99adb106d17469972cda69f953f69430
#
_entry.id   99adb106d17469972cda69f953f69430
#
_cell.length_a   1.000
_cell.length_b   1.000
_cell.length_c   1.000
_cell.angle_alpha   90.00
_cell.angle_beta   90.00
_cell.angle_gamma   90.00
#
_symmetry.space_group_name_H-M   'P 1'
#
loop_
_entity.id
_entity.type
_entity.pdbx_description
1 polymer ?
#
loop_
_entity_poly.entity_id
_entity_poly.type
_entity_poly.pdbx_seq_one_letter_code
_entity_poly.pdbx_strand_id
1 'polypeptide(L)'
;SGDEEAGSHAVQERIIEEGRKADWCIVTEGARENGAIVIERKGNSYFHVRASGRAAHAGIEPEKGRNAIEELALKIVKLRALNDFDRGSTVTIGTINGGENRIVVAESAEMDIDLRYRTKEDGEMLIRQVRDILEQVEIHGVRTEYTFTRNRPPLVQVEGSAQLQRLAEEASQELGIPYLTAVTGGVSDGNFVADIGTPTIDGLGPVGGMMCSPEEYLCLDSMTERIARMGTVVGWLGCLADVGRP
;
A
#
# COMPACT_ATOMS: atom_id res chain seq x y z
N SER A 1 -12.92 -4.59 6.90
CA SER A 1 -13.38 -5.90 6.41
C SER A 1 -12.65 -7.03 7.13
N GLY A 2 -13.17 -8.27 7.03
CA GLY A 2 -12.55 -9.43 7.68
C GLY A 2 -11.29 -9.96 6.99
N ASP A 3 -10.98 -9.49 5.79
CA ASP A 3 -9.82 -9.86 4.96
C ASP A 3 -8.96 -8.65 4.58
N GLU A 4 -9.01 -7.58 5.39
CA GLU A 4 -8.32 -6.31 5.11
C GLU A 4 -6.81 -6.53 4.95
N GLU A 5 -6.17 -7.26 5.85
CA GLU A 5 -4.74 -7.60 5.79
C GLU A 5 -4.37 -8.40 4.53
N ALA A 6 -5.29 -9.18 4.00
CA ALA A 6 -5.10 -9.92 2.75
C ALA A 6 -5.43 -9.10 1.48
N GLY A 7 -5.85 -7.82 1.62
CA GLY A 7 -6.14 -6.93 0.50
C GLY A 7 -7.61 -6.71 0.20
N SER A 8 -8.53 -7.18 1.05
CA SER A 8 -9.99 -7.03 0.93
C SER A 8 -10.58 -7.54 -0.39
N HIS A 9 -9.93 -8.51 -1.03
CA HIS A 9 -10.32 -8.99 -2.37
C HIS A 9 -11.75 -9.51 -2.43
N ALA A 10 -12.25 -10.13 -1.33
CA ALA A 10 -13.61 -10.68 -1.29
C ALA A 10 -14.70 -9.61 -1.13
N VAL A 11 -14.37 -8.43 -0.61
CA VAL A 11 -15.35 -7.39 -0.25
C VAL A 11 -15.08 -6.04 -0.91
N GLN A 12 -14.04 -5.92 -1.71
CA GLN A 12 -13.64 -4.66 -2.38
C GLN A 12 -14.81 -4.01 -3.14
N GLU A 13 -15.52 -4.76 -3.96
CA GLU A 13 -16.66 -4.25 -4.74
C GLU A 13 -17.75 -3.69 -3.82
N ARG A 14 -18.04 -4.37 -2.71
CA ARG A 14 -19.01 -3.93 -1.73
C ARG A 14 -18.58 -2.63 -1.04
N ILE A 15 -17.30 -2.50 -0.68
CA ILE A 15 -16.75 -1.26 -0.11
C ILE A 15 -16.93 -0.09 -1.07
N ILE A 16 -16.59 -0.31 -2.35
CA ILE A 16 -16.76 0.70 -3.41
C ILE A 16 -18.24 1.06 -3.61
N GLU A 17 -19.15 0.09 -3.64
CA GLU A 17 -20.59 0.32 -3.78
C GLU A 17 -21.15 1.17 -2.63
N GLU A 18 -20.80 0.85 -1.39
CA GLU A 18 -21.24 1.63 -0.23
C GLU A 18 -20.55 3.01 -0.21
N GLY A 19 -19.28 3.10 -0.59
CA GLY A 19 -18.56 4.37 -0.72
C GLY A 19 -19.21 5.34 -1.70
N ARG A 20 -19.76 4.85 -2.82
CA ARG A 20 -20.48 5.69 -3.81
C ARG A 20 -21.79 6.28 -3.29
N LYS A 21 -22.37 5.69 -2.26
CA LYS A 21 -23.62 6.15 -1.64
C LYS A 21 -23.37 7.13 -0.48
N ALA A 22 -22.12 7.21 -0.03
CA ALA A 22 -21.73 8.01 1.12
C ALA A 22 -21.23 9.39 0.69
N ASP A 23 -21.59 10.41 1.44
CA ASP A 23 -21.06 11.77 1.29
C ASP A 23 -19.64 11.88 1.88
N TRP A 24 -19.34 11.05 2.89
CA TRP A 24 -18.08 11.07 3.66
C TRP A 24 -17.66 9.65 4.06
N CYS A 25 -16.34 9.44 4.19
CA CYS A 25 -15.80 8.20 4.72
C CYS A 25 -14.87 8.50 5.90
N ILE A 26 -15.12 7.84 7.01
CA ILE A 26 -14.28 7.86 8.21
C ILE A 26 -13.78 6.46 8.47
N VAL A 27 -12.45 6.30 8.48
CA VAL A 27 -11.79 5.00 8.68
C VAL A 27 -11.17 4.95 10.07
N THR A 28 -11.48 3.90 10.81
CA THR A 28 -11.08 3.72 12.21
C THR A 28 -9.83 2.84 12.37
N GLU A 29 -8.92 2.89 11.37
CA GLU A 29 -7.58 2.35 11.55
C GLU A 29 -6.86 3.05 12.72
N GLY A 30 -5.85 2.40 13.29
CA GLY A 30 -5.06 2.96 14.37
C GLY A 30 -4.43 4.31 14.02
N ALA A 31 -4.57 5.28 14.92
CA ALA A 31 -3.85 6.53 14.82
C ALA A 31 -2.33 6.29 14.91
N ARG A 32 -1.55 7.25 14.41
CA ARG A 32 -0.10 7.20 14.61
C ARG A 32 0.26 7.34 16.09
N GLU A 33 1.45 6.88 16.49
CA GLU A 33 1.91 6.91 17.90
C GLU A 33 1.81 8.31 18.54
N ASN A 34 1.98 9.37 17.74
CA ASN A 34 1.81 10.77 18.19
C ASN A 34 0.35 11.24 18.17
N GLY A 35 -0.59 10.38 17.91
CA GLY A 35 -2.02 10.70 17.83
C GLY A 35 -2.47 11.33 16.50
N ALA A 36 -1.61 11.44 15.50
CA ALA A 36 -2.00 12.02 14.21
C ALA A 36 -3.04 11.15 13.48
N ILE A 37 -4.03 11.80 12.90
CA ILE A 37 -4.96 11.19 11.93
C ILE A 37 -4.28 11.08 10.57
N VAL A 38 -4.73 10.15 9.74
CA VAL A 38 -4.15 9.91 8.42
C VAL A 38 -5.01 10.60 7.36
N ILE A 39 -4.40 11.49 6.59
CA ILE A 39 -5.07 12.25 5.52
C ILE A 39 -4.69 11.79 4.11
N GLU A 40 -3.58 11.05 3.98
CA GLU A 40 -3.14 10.44 2.74
C GLU A 40 -2.47 9.09 3.02
N ARG A 41 -2.69 8.14 2.12
CA ARG A 41 -2.02 6.82 2.11
C ARG A 41 -1.45 6.54 0.73
N LYS A 42 -0.28 5.90 0.67
CA LYS A 42 0.23 5.41 -0.62
C LYS A 42 -0.69 4.35 -1.20
N GLY A 43 -0.70 4.22 -2.51
CA GLY A 43 -1.19 3.02 -3.18
C GLY A 43 -0.12 1.95 -3.25
N ASN A 44 -0.52 0.72 -3.51
CA ASN A 44 0.41 -0.38 -3.68
C ASN A 44 0.00 -1.38 -4.77
N SER A 45 1.02 -2.02 -5.33
CA SER A 45 0.87 -3.09 -6.32
C SER A 45 2.00 -4.11 -6.13
N TYR A 46 1.77 -5.33 -6.60
CA TYR A 46 2.71 -6.44 -6.45
C TYR A 46 3.05 -7.08 -7.79
N PHE A 47 4.28 -7.54 -7.92
CA PHE A 47 4.69 -8.49 -8.94
C PHE A 47 5.22 -9.74 -8.27
N HIS A 48 4.77 -10.89 -8.73
CA HIS A 48 5.43 -12.17 -8.51
C HIS A 48 6.15 -12.55 -9.80
N VAL A 49 7.45 -12.73 -9.73
CA VAL A 49 8.33 -12.90 -10.90
C VAL A 49 9.01 -14.25 -10.82
N ARG A 50 8.99 -15.01 -11.90
CA ARG A 50 9.67 -16.29 -12.03
C ARG A 50 10.61 -16.28 -13.23
N ALA A 51 11.87 -16.66 -13.01
CA ALA A 51 12.86 -16.89 -14.05
C ALA A 51 13.08 -18.38 -14.25
N SER A 52 13.13 -18.82 -15.51
CA SER A 52 13.38 -20.20 -15.91
C SER A 52 14.57 -20.24 -16.86
N GLY A 53 15.59 -20.97 -16.47
CA GLY A 53 16.84 -21.12 -17.19
C GLY A 53 17.12 -22.58 -17.55
N ARG A 54 18.38 -23.03 -17.36
CA ARG A 54 18.81 -24.39 -17.62
C ARG A 54 19.90 -24.83 -16.65
N ALA A 55 19.71 -25.95 -15.99
CA ALA A 55 20.71 -26.57 -15.13
C ALA A 55 21.95 -27.03 -15.92
N ALA A 56 23.09 -26.92 -15.30
CA ALA A 56 24.36 -27.52 -15.76
C ALA A 56 25.28 -27.72 -14.56
N HIS A 57 26.22 -28.63 -14.67
CA HIS A 57 27.22 -28.82 -13.61
C HIS A 57 28.20 -27.63 -13.57
N ALA A 58 28.24 -26.91 -12.44
CA ALA A 58 29.01 -25.67 -12.33
C ALA A 58 30.52 -25.80 -12.57
N GLY A 59 31.09 -26.97 -12.39
CA GLY A 59 32.53 -27.21 -12.59
C GLY A 59 32.91 -27.94 -13.87
N ILE A 60 31.93 -28.52 -14.61
CA ILE A 60 32.22 -29.33 -15.82
C ILE A 60 31.78 -28.57 -17.09
N GLU A 61 30.57 -28.07 -17.13
CA GLU A 61 29.99 -27.45 -18.33
C GLU A 61 29.12 -26.24 -17.96
N PRO A 62 29.61 -25.27 -17.15
CA PRO A 62 28.79 -24.12 -16.70
C PRO A 62 28.26 -23.28 -17.87
N GLU A 63 29.00 -23.23 -18.99
CA GLU A 63 28.59 -22.48 -20.19
C GLU A 63 27.32 -23.05 -20.88
N LYS A 64 27.00 -24.31 -20.60
CA LYS A 64 25.75 -24.91 -21.06
C LYS A 64 24.55 -24.55 -20.19
N GLY A 65 24.79 -24.05 -18.98
CA GLY A 65 23.75 -23.57 -18.07
C GLY A 65 23.15 -22.22 -18.53
N ARG A 66 22.03 -21.90 -17.93
CA ARG A 66 21.37 -20.57 -18.02
C ARG A 66 20.88 -20.22 -16.65
N ASN A 67 21.55 -19.28 -16.00
CA ASN A 67 21.39 -19.04 -14.57
C ASN A 67 20.22 -18.12 -14.30
N ALA A 68 19.14 -18.65 -13.74
CA ALA A 68 17.94 -17.91 -13.38
C ALA A 68 18.17 -16.93 -12.20
N ILE A 69 19.08 -17.28 -11.25
CA ILE A 69 19.44 -16.38 -10.15
C ILE A 69 20.16 -15.13 -10.68
N GLU A 70 21.12 -15.29 -11.61
CA GLU A 70 21.82 -14.15 -12.22
C GLU A 70 20.87 -13.24 -12.98
N GLU A 71 19.91 -13.80 -13.71
CA GLU A 71 18.86 -13.03 -14.39
C GLU A 71 18.13 -12.12 -13.41
N LEU A 72 17.61 -12.68 -12.30
CA LEU A 72 16.89 -11.88 -11.31
C LEU A 72 17.82 -10.89 -10.57
N ALA A 73 19.07 -11.26 -10.28
CA ALA A 73 20.02 -10.38 -9.62
C ALA A 73 20.29 -9.11 -10.44
N LEU A 74 20.48 -9.24 -11.75
CA LEU A 74 20.68 -8.11 -12.66
C LEU A 74 19.42 -7.21 -12.74
N LYS A 75 18.24 -7.82 -12.77
CA LYS A 75 16.98 -7.08 -12.70
C LYS A 75 16.80 -6.34 -11.38
N ILE A 76 17.15 -6.94 -10.25
CA ILE A 76 17.07 -6.31 -8.91
C ILE A 76 17.92 -5.03 -8.86
N VAL A 77 19.11 -5.03 -9.44
CA VAL A 77 19.97 -3.83 -9.49
C VAL A 77 19.27 -2.68 -10.24
N LYS A 78 18.63 -2.99 -11.38
CA LYS A 78 17.87 -2.01 -12.17
C LYS A 78 16.60 -1.55 -11.44
N LEU A 79 15.85 -2.47 -10.84
CA LEU A 79 14.63 -2.19 -10.09
C LEU A 79 14.91 -1.26 -8.90
N ARG A 80 16.02 -1.48 -8.17
CA ARG A 80 16.44 -0.60 -7.07
C ARG A 80 16.62 0.85 -7.51
N ALA A 81 17.09 1.09 -8.73
CA ALA A 81 17.30 2.43 -9.25
C ALA A 81 16.02 3.23 -9.49
N LEU A 82 14.85 2.56 -9.47
CA LEU A 82 13.54 3.20 -9.59
C LEU A 82 13.03 3.83 -8.29
N ASN A 83 13.70 3.60 -7.15
CA ASN A 83 13.31 4.23 -5.89
C ASN A 83 13.50 5.74 -5.96
N ASP A 84 12.43 6.46 -5.65
CA ASP A 84 12.40 7.91 -5.49
C ASP A 84 11.74 8.24 -4.15
N PHE A 85 12.55 8.36 -3.11
CA PHE A 85 12.08 8.61 -1.75
C PHE A 85 11.46 10.00 -1.61
N ASP A 86 11.89 10.99 -2.39
CA ASP A 86 11.37 12.37 -2.35
C ASP A 86 9.95 12.40 -2.94
N ARG A 87 9.71 11.71 -4.05
CA ARG A 87 8.35 11.50 -4.60
C ARG A 87 7.55 10.47 -3.81
N GLY A 88 8.21 9.68 -2.96
CA GLY A 88 7.60 8.63 -2.17
C GLY A 88 7.28 7.37 -2.97
N SER A 89 7.88 7.19 -4.14
CA SER A 89 7.78 5.97 -4.95
C SER A 89 8.86 4.97 -4.54
N THR A 90 8.47 3.73 -4.25
CA THR A 90 9.41 2.69 -3.84
C THR A 90 9.16 1.35 -4.52
N VAL A 91 10.26 0.64 -4.81
CA VAL A 91 10.31 -0.72 -5.31
C VAL A 91 11.08 -1.56 -4.30
N THR A 92 10.41 -2.49 -3.66
CA THR A 92 11.01 -3.36 -2.64
C THR A 92 10.91 -4.81 -3.11
N ILE A 93 12.05 -5.49 -3.18
CA ILE A 93 12.06 -6.95 -3.34
C ILE A 93 11.91 -7.55 -1.94
N GLY A 94 10.71 -8.06 -1.64
CA GLY A 94 10.37 -8.60 -0.33
C GLY A 94 10.89 -10.02 -0.11
N THR A 95 10.86 -10.82 -1.17
CA THR A 95 11.37 -12.20 -1.15
C THR A 95 12.17 -12.51 -2.40
N ILE A 96 13.12 -13.42 -2.27
CA ILE A 96 13.83 -14.04 -3.40
C ILE A 96 14.24 -15.46 -3.03
N ASN A 97 13.96 -16.41 -3.92
CA ASN A 97 14.32 -17.82 -3.77
C ASN A 97 14.86 -18.35 -5.10
N GLY A 98 15.77 -19.33 -5.07
CA GLY A 98 16.25 -19.95 -6.30
C GLY A 98 17.40 -20.92 -6.11
N GLY A 99 17.56 -21.79 -7.13
CA GLY A 99 18.57 -22.82 -7.13
C GLY A 99 18.29 -23.94 -6.12
N GLU A 100 18.92 -25.09 -6.32
CA GLU A 100 18.79 -26.26 -5.45
C GLU A 100 20.12 -26.65 -4.80
N ASN A 101 21.23 -26.47 -5.52
CA ASN A 101 22.53 -26.92 -5.08
C ASN A 101 23.65 -26.01 -5.61
N ARG A 102 24.65 -25.72 -4.75
CA ARG A 102 25.81 -24.87 -5.08
C ARG A 102 26.68 -25.35 -6.24
N ILE A 103 26.60 -26.64 -6.61
CA ILE A 103 27.38 -27.21 -7.72
C ILE A 103 26.60 -27.29 -9.02
N VAL A 104 25.40 -26.70 -9.07
CA VAL A 104 24.49 -26.68 -10.22
C VAL A 104 24.13 -25.23 -10.56
N VAL A 105 24.22 -24.87 -11.84
CA VAL A 105 23.69 -23.61 -12.36
C VAL A 105 22.19 -23.59 -12.10
N ALA A 106 21.66 -22.54 -11.45
CA ALA A 106 20.27 -22.47 -11.07
C ALA A 106 19.35 -22.37 -12.30
N GLU A 107 18.50 -23.37 -12.50
CA GLU A 107 17.51 -23.36 -13.59
C GLU A 107 16.21 -22.64 -13.24
N SER A 108 15.99 -22.33 -11.97
CA SER A 108 14.79 -21.60 -11.53
C SER A 108 15.12 -20.63 -10.42
N ALA A 109 14.45 -19.48 -10.44
CA ALA A 109 14.44 -18.49 -9.36
C ALA A 109 13.12 -17.72 -9.39
N GLU A 110 12.71 -17.20 -8.23
CA GLU A 110 11.50 -16.38 -8.11
C GLU A 110 11.72 -15.24 -7.11
N MET A 111 10.98 -14.15 -7.28
CA MET A 111 10.98 -13.02 -6.36
C MET A 111 9.62 -12.35 -6.29
N ASP A 112 9.32 -11.73 -5.15
CA ASP A 112 8.15 -10.87 -4.96
C ASP A 112 8.58 -9.42 -4.82
N ILE A 113 7.87 -8.53 -5.51
CA ILE A 113 8.13 -7.10 -5.57
C ILE A 113 6.92 -6.35 -5.04
N ASP A 114 7.10 -5.49 -4.03
CA ASP A 114 6.13 -4.51 -3.55
C ASP A 114 6.44 -3.14 -4.17
N LEU A 115 5.44 -2.51 -4.76
CA LEU A 115 5.48 -1.14 -5.25
C LEU A 115 4.63 -0.26 -4.36
N ARG A 116 5.16 0.92 -3.97
CA ARG A 116 4.41 1.97 -3.28
C ARG A 116 4.53 3.28 -4.04
N TYR A 117 3.44 4.05 -4.12
CA TYR A 117 3.38 5.32 -4.84
C TYR A 117 2.34 6.25 -4.23
N ARG A 118 2.54 7.58 -4.36
CA ARG A 118 1.66 8.60 -3.75
C ARG A 118 0.49 8.97 -4.63
N THR A 119 0.65 8.96 -5.95
CA THR A 119 -0.40 9.31 -6.91
C THR A 119 -0.65 8.16 -7.90
N LYS A 120 -1.79 8.18 -8.57
CA LYS A 120 -2.08 7.22 -9.64
C LYS A 120 -1.07 7.32 -10.79
N GLU A 121 -0.70 8.55 -11.15
CA GLU A 121 0.24 8.85 -12.22
C GLU A 121 1.62 8.28 -11.92
N ASP A 122 2.11 8.47 -10.69
CA ASP A 122 3.38 7.87 -10.23
C ASP A 122 3.30 6.35 -10.27
N GLY A 123 2.17 5.78 -9.85
CA GLY A 123 1.92 4.34 -9.89
C GLY A 123 1.97 3.76 -11.30
N GLU A 124 1.26 4.38 -12.26
CA GLU A 124 1.26 3.96 -13.65
C GLU A 124 2.67 4.07 -14.29
N MET A 125 3.39 5.13 -13.97
CA MET A 125 4.76 5.30 -14.44
C MET A 125 5.68 4.21 -13.88
N LEU A 126 5.63 3.99 -12.56
CA LEU A 126 6.46 2.99 -11.88
C LEU A 126 6.17 1.57 -12.37
N ILE A 127 4.89 1.22 -12.52
CA ILE A 127 4.46 -0.10 -13.04
C ILE A 127 5.01 -0.32 -14.45
N ARG A 128 4.96 0.69 -15.34
CA ARG A 128 5.53 0.59 -16.69
C ARG A 128 7.04 0.36 -16.63
N GLN A 129 7.78 1.15 -15.85
CA GLN A 129 9.23 1.01 -15.72
C GLN A 129 9.63 -0.37 -15.18
N VAL A 130 8.89 -0.91 -14.22
CA VAL A 130 9.11 -2.26 -13.70
C VAL A 130 8.88 -3.30 -14.79
N ARG A 131 7.78 -3.21 -15.55
CA ARG A 131 7.51 -4.11 -16.68
C ARG A 131 8.61 -4.06 -17.73
N ASP A 132 9.05 -2.86 -18.11
CA ASP A 132 10.13 -2.68 -19.09
C ASP A 132 11.42 -3.39 -18.66
N ILE A 133 11.74 -3.37 -17.36
CA ILE A 133 12.89 -4.10 -16.79
C ILE A 133 12.65 -5.62 -16.79
N LEU A 134 11.44 -6.06 -16.39
CA LEU A 134 11.12 -7.48 -16.31
C LEU A 134 11.09 -8.16 -17.69
N GLU A 135 10.73 -7.45 -18.73
CA GLU A 135 10.67 -7.94 -20.11
C GLU A 135 12.03 -7.96 -20.82
N GLN A 136 13.05 -7.24 -20.30
CA GLN A 136 14.42 -7.35 -20.82
C GLN A 136 15.02 -8.72 -20.48
N VAL A 137 15.74 -9.30 -21.42
CA VAL A 137 16.50 -10.54 -21.19
C VAL A 137 17.94 -10.16 -20.83
N GLU A 138 18.34 -10.43 -19.59
CA GLU A 138 19.71 -10.16 -19.11
C GLU A 138 20.64 -11.33 -19.41
N ILE A 139 20.16 -12.54 -19.24
CA ILE A 139 20.91 -13.78 -19.52
C ILE A 139 20.27 -14.49 -20.72
N HIS A 140 21.00 -14.54 -21.83
CA HIS A 140 20.49 -15.18 -23.04
C HIS A 140 20.03 -16.62 -22.79
N GLY A 141 18.77 -16.92 -23.12
CA GLY A 141 18.12 -18.21 -22.95
C GLY A 141 17.49 -18.44 -21.57
N VAL A 142 17.43 -17.42 -20.70
CA VAL A 142 16.53 -17.40 -19.55
C VAL A 142 15.21 -16.76 -19.98
N ARG A 143 14.10 -17.31 -19.52
CA ARG A 143 12.74 -16.76 -19.69
C ARG A 143 12.26 -16.22 -18.36
N THR A 144 11.79 -14.97 -18.37
CA THR A 144 11.14 -14.33 -17.23
C THR A 144 9.63 -14.24 -17.48
N GLU A 145 8.84 -14.65 -16.50
CA GLU A 145 7.38 -14.52 -16.49
C GLU A 145 6.99 -13.82 -15.18
N TYR A 146 5.88 -13.07 -15.21
CA TYR A 146 5.37 -12.44 -14.00
C TYR A 146 3.86 -12.40 -13.96
N THR A 147 3.31 -12.37 -12.74
CA THR A 147 1.94 -11.95 -12.47
C THR A 147 1.96 -10.58 -11.83
N PHE A 148 0.92 -9.79 -12.09
CA PHE A 148 0.77 -8.44 -11.55
C PHE A 148 -0.56 -8.33 -10.82
N THR A 149 -0.53 -7.73 -9.63
CA THR A 149 -1.72 -7.44 -8.83
C THR A 149 -1.71 -5.96 -8.43
N ARG A 150 -2.73 -5.22 -8.83
CA ARG A 150 -3.02 -3.91 -8.27
C ARG A 150 -3.81 -4.14 -6.99
N ASN A 151 -3.20 -3.85 -5.83
CA ASN A 151 -3.85 -4.12 -4.55
C ASN A 151 -4.76 -2.95 -4.14
N ARG A 152 -4.20 -1.78 -3.87
CA ARG A 152 -4.98 -0.59 -3.51
C ARG A 152 -4.49 0.65 -4.25
N PRO A 153 -5.40 1.52 -4.72
CA PRO A 153 -5.05 2.86 -5.21
C PRO A 153 -4.52 3.73 -4.06
N PRO A 154 -3.90 4.87 -4.31
CA PRO A 154 -3.55 5.83 -3.26
C PRO A 154 -4.80 6.52 -2.69
N LEU A 155 -4.81 6.76 -1.37
CA LEU A 155 -5.75 7.67 -0.74
C LEU A 155 -5.18 9.08 -0.85
N VAL A 156 -5.78 9.90 -1.69
CA VAL A 156 -5.39 11.29 -1.93
C VAL A 156 -6.52 12.24 -1.53
N GLN A 157 -6.18 13.51 -1.37
CA GLN A 157 -7.17 14.55 -1.13
C GLN A 157 -8.06 14.74 -2.36
N VAL A 158 -9.38 14.75 -2.15
CA VAL A 158 -10.41 14.99 -3.16
C VAL A 158 -11.24 16.20 -2.77
N GLU A 159 -12.18 16.62 -3.63
CA GLU A 159 -13.14 17.67 -3.29
C GLU A 159 -13.89 17.30 -2.00
N GLY A 160 -14.00 18.24 -1.06
CA GLY A 160 -14.58 18.00 0.27
C GLY A 160 -13.60 17.50 1.35
N SER A 161 -12.45 16.92 1.01
CA SER A 161 -11.49 16.44 2.01
C SER A 161 -11.06 17.52 2.99
N ALA A 162 -10.85 18.77 2.50
CA ALA A 162 -10.47 19.89 3.35
C ALA A 162 -11.59 20.27 4.35
N GLN A 163 -12.86 20.07 4.00
CA GLN A 163 -13.97 20.28 4.92
C GLN A 163 -13.97 19.21 6.01
N LEU A 164 -13.81 17.95 5.65
CA LEU A 164 -13.75 16.85 6.61
C LEU A 164 -12.59 16.99 7.60
N GLN A 165 -11.43 17.47 7.13
CA GLN A 165 -10.29 17.76 7.99
C GLN A 165 -10.55 18.93 8.94
N ARG A 166 -11.20 20.04 8.46
CA ARG A 166 -11.58 21.16 9.33
C ARG A 166 -12.53 20.71 10.44
N LEU A 167 -13.53 19.89 10.14
CA LEU A 167 -14.42 19.36 11.17
C LEU A 167 -13.67 18.51 12.19
N ALA A 168 -12.71 17.70 11.77
CA ALA A 168 -11.86 16.93 12.70
C ALA A 168 -10.94 17.83 13.55
N GLU A 169 -10.46 18.94 13.00
CA GLU A 169 -9.68 19.94 13.73
C GLU A 169 -10.54 20.70 14.75
N GLU A 170 -11.69 21.21 14.35
CA GLU A 170 -12.64 21.92 15.21
C GLU A 170 -13.14 21.01 16.36
N ALA A 171 -13.48 19.75 16.05
CA ALA A 171 -13.85 18.75 17.07
C ALA A 171 -12.70 18.51 18.07
N SER A 172 -11.48 18.50 17.59
CA SER A 172 -10.29 18.36 18.45
C SER A 172 -10.11 19.56 19.38
N GLN A 173 -10.30 20.77 18.85
CA GLN A 173 -10.23 22.00 19.62
C GLN A 173 -11.30 22.06 20.70
N GLU A 174 -12.56 21.71 20.38
CA GLU A 174 -13.67 21.68 21.34
C GLU A 174 -13.42 20.68 22.48
N LEU A 175 -12.82 19.54 22.16
CA LEU A 175 -12.52 18.49 23.13
C LEU A 175 -11.19 18.71 23.88
N GLY A 176 -10.41 19.74 23.52
CA GLY A 176 -9.08 19.99 24.08
C GLY A 176 -8.04 18.90 23.71
N ILE A 177 -8.22 18.22 22.58
CA ILE A 177 -7.36 17.14 22.11
C ILE A 177 -6.43 17.68 21.01
N PRO A 178 -5.13 17.31 20.98
CA PRO A 178 -4.23 17.73 19.91
C PRO A 178 -4.73 17.29 18.52
N TYR A 179 -4.69 18.20 17.54
CA TYR A 179 -4.93 17.90 16.14
C TYR A 179 -3.62 17.83 15.38
N LEU A 180 -3.30 16.65 14.90
CA LEU A 180 -2.13 16.37 14.07
C LEU A 180 -2.54 15.54 12.87
N THR A 181 -1.90 15.76 11.73
CA THR A 181 -2.13 14.98 10.50
C THR A 181 -0.88 14.25 10.06
N ALA A 182 -1.04 13.15 9.36
CA ALA A 182 0.06 12.37 8.83
C ALA A 182 -0.26 11.83 7.43
N VAL A 183 0.81 11.62 6.66
CA VAL A 183 0.82 10.83 5.43
C VAL A 183 1.54 9.52 5.72
N THR A 184 1.03 8.39 5.25
CA THR A 184 1.61 7.08 5.56
C THR A 184 1.80 6.20 4.31
N GLY A 185 2.74 5.27 4.42
CA GLY A 185 3.00 4.26 3.38
C GLY A 185 2.08 3.03 3.45
N GLY A 186 1.41 2.80 4.60
CA GLY A 186 0.45 1.71 4.76
C GLY A 186 -0.87 2.02 4.05
N VAL A 187 -1.56 0.98 3.62
CA VAL A 187 -2.87 1.06 2.95
C VAL A 187 -4.00 0.74 3.93
N SER A 188 -5.23 1.03 3.55
CA SER A 188 -6.46 0.62 4.23
C SER A 188 -7.62 0.50 3.23
N ASP A 189 -8.76 0.04 3.67
CA ASP A 189 -9.98 0.02 2.85
C ASP A 189 -10.45 1.43 2.44
N GLY A 190 -10.07 2.47 3.20
CA GLY A 190 -10.30 3.87 2.85
C GLY A 190 -9.68 4.29 1.52
N ASN A 191 -8.62 3.61 1.08
CA ASN A 191 -8.02 3.85 -0.23
C ASN A 191 -9.01 3.64 -1.38
N PHE A 192 -9.85 2.60 -1.32
CA PHE A 192 -10.86 2.33 -2.34
C PHE A 192 -11.94 3.41 -2.39
N VAL A 193 -12.32 3.92 -1.23
CA VAL A 193 -13.38 4.93 -1.11
C VAL A 193 -12.89 6.30 -1.56
N ALA A 194 -11.68 6.68 -1.18
CA ALA A 194 -11.07 7.91 -1.68
C ALA A 194 -10.85 7.89 -3.21
N ASP A 195 -10.52 6.71 -3.77
CA ASP A 195 -10.27 6.53 -5.21
C ASP A 195 -11.49 6.83 -6.09
N ILE A 196 -12.68 6.63 -5.58
CA ILE A 196 -13.93 6.94 -6.28
C ILE A 196 -14.42 8.38 -6.05
N GLY A 197 -13.64 9.21 -5.35
CA GLY A 197 -13.92 10.64 -5.14
C GLY A 197 -14.67 10.97 -3.85
N THR A 198 -14.95 9.99 -2.99
CA THR A 198 -15.60 10.26 -1.70
C THR A 198 -14.56 10.78 -0.70
N PRO A 199 -14.78 11.98 -0.10
CA PRO A 199 -13.90 12.54 0.91
C PRO A 199 -13.66 11.58 2.06
N THR A 200 -12.40 11.26 2.33
CA THR A 200 -12.01 10.24 3.29
C THR A 200 -10.95 10.77 4.24
N ILE A 201 -11.11 10.50 5.54
CA ILE A 201 -10.05 10.59 6.54
C ILE A 201 -9.90 9.24 7.25
N ASP A 202 -8.69 8.96 7.69
CA ASP A 202 -8.31 7.68 8.26
C ASP A 202 -7.51 7.85 9.55
N GLY A 203 -7.24 6.76 10.27
CA GLY A 203 -6.50 6.82 11.52
C GLY A 203 -7.28 7.50 12.66
N LEU A 204 -8.61 7.43 12.64
CA LEU A 204 -9.45 7.93 13.73
C LEU A 204 -9.63 6.92 14.87
N GLY A 205 -9.12 5.71 14.71
CA GLY A 205 -9.08 4.71 15.76
C GLY A 205 -8.09 5.05 16.88
N PRO A 206 -7.92 4.16 17.85
CA PRO A 206 -7.04 4.37 19.00
C PRO A 206 -5.57 4.58 18.60
N VAL A 207 -4.81 5.25 19.46
CA VAL A 207 -3.35 5.34 19.32
C VAL A 207 -2.74 3.97 19.59
N GLY A 208 -1.84 3.55 18.73
CA GLY A 208 -1.12 2.29 18.86
C GLY A 208 0.18 2.31 18.09
N GLY A 209 0.91 1.22 18.14
CA GLY A 209 2.19 1.08 17.45
C GLY A 209 2.58 -0.36 17.26
N MET A 210 3.76 -0.57 16.65
CA MET A 210 4.33 -1.88 16.32
C MET A 210 3.40 -2.74 15.45
N MET A 211 2.63 -2.09 14.54
CA MET A 211 1.60 -2.72 13.72
C MET A 211 2.16 -3.93 12.95
N CYS A 212 1.36 -4.99 12.83
CA CYS A 212 1.72 -6.25 12.17
C CYS A 212 2.92 -6.97 12.81
N SER A 213 3.17 -6.76 14.11
CA SER A 213 4.22 -7.46 14.86
C SER A 213 3.66 -8.13 16.11
N PRO A 214 4.39 -9.11 16.70
CA PRO A 214 3.99 -9.71 17.98
C PRO A 214 3.93 -8.71 19.14
N GLU A 215 4.58 -7.57 19.03
CA GLU A 215 4.60 -6.49 20.01
C GLU A 215 3.57 -5.40 19.72
N GLU A 216 2.64 -5.62 18.80
CA GLU A 216 1.57 -4.68 18.50
C GLU A 216 0.77 -4.32 19.74
N TYR A 217 0.59 -3.02 19.95
CA TYR A 217 -0.09 -2.50 21.14
C TYR A 217 -1.10 -1.41 20.81
N LEU A 218 -2.04 -1.21 21.72
CA LEU A 218 -3.05 -0.16 21.71
C LEU A 218 -3.02 0.58 23.04
N CYS A 219 -3.05 1.91 22.99
CA CYS A 219 -3.16 2.78 24.16
C CYS A 219 -4.63 2.93 24.55
N LEU A 220 -5.05 2.26 25.63
CA LEU A 220 -6.44 2.27 26.10
C LEU A 220 -6.94 3.67 26.46
N ASP A 221 -6.07 4.50 27.05
CA ASP A 221 -6.42 5.88 27.43
C ASP A 221 -6.82 6.74 26.23
N SER A 222 -6.27 6.44 25.05
CA SER A 222 -6.62 7.16 23.83
C SER A 222 -8.03 6.85 23.30
N MET A 223 -8.63 5.73 23.66
CA MET A 223 -9.91 5.29 23.09
C MET A 223 -11.04 6.29 23.34
N THR A 224 -11.15 6.80 24.58
CA THR A 224 -12.21 7.75 24.93
C THR A 224 -12.12 9.03 24.10
N GLU A 225 -10.93 9.60 23.95
CA GLU A 225 -10.71 10.79 23.15
C GLU A 225 -11.02 10.55 21.66
N ARG A 226 -10.65 9.38 21.14
CA ARG A 226 -10.90 9.01 19.75
C ARG A 226 -12.38 8.80 19.44
N ILE A 227 -13.09 8.13 20.34
CA ILE A 227 -14.54 7.94 20.26
C ILE A 227 -15.25 9.30 20.31
N ALA A 228 -14.86 10.18 21.24
CA ALA A 228 -15.43 11.50 21.38
C ALA A 228 -15.22 12.34 20.11
N ARG A 229 -13.97 12.41 19.59
CA ARG A 229 -13.68 13.13 18.33
C ARG A 229 -14.49 12.61 17.16
N MET A 230 -14.51 11.29 16.93
CA MET A 230 -15.28 10.68 15.86
C MET A 230 -16.78 10.95 16.01
N GLY A 231 -17.32 10.80 17.21
CA GLY A 231 -18.73 11.06 17.48
C GLY A 231 -19.12 12.51 17.23
N THR A 232 -18.28 13.47 17.61
CA THR A 232 -18.48 14.89 17.32
C THR A 232 -18.48 15.18 15.83
N VAL A 233 -17.48 14.67 15.09
CA VAL A 233 -17.41 14.83 13.62
C VAL A 233 -18.62 14.23 12.93
N VAL A 234 -19.02 13.01 13.27
CA VAL A 234 -20.21 12.34 12.69
C VAL A 234 -21.49 13.10 13.01
N GLY A 235 -21.62 13.60 14.24
CA GLY A 235 -22.77 14.43 14.62
C GLY A 235 -22.88 15.70 13.79
N TRP A 236 -21.79 16.41 13.57
CA TRP A 236 -21.78 17.63 12.75
C TRP A 236 -22.03 17.34 11.27
N LEU A 237 -21.50 16.25 10.73
CA LEU A 237 -21.75 15.82 9.35
C LEU A 237 -23.24 15.50 9.15
N GLY A 238 -23.91 14.88 10.14
CA GLY A 238 -25.35 14.65 10.12
C GLY A 238 -26.13 15.94 10.04
N CYS A 239 -25.80 16.95 10.84
CA CYS A 239 -26.44 18.27 10.78
C CYS A 239 -26.26 18.98 9.43
N LEU A 240 -25.07 18.85 8.80
CA LEU A 240 -24.84 19.42 7.47
C LEU A 240 -25.67 18.73 6.38
N ALA A 241 -25.83 17.41 6.46
CA ALA A 241 -26.64 16.65 5.53
C ALA A 241 -28.16 17.05 5.60
N ASP A 242 -28.67 17.37 6.79
CA ASP A 242 -30.03 17.79 6.99
C ASP A 242 -30.32 19.22 6.45
N VAL A 243 -29.33 20.11 6.50
CA VAL A 243 -29.46 21.50 5.98
C VAL A 243 -29.38 21.53 4.45
N GLY A 244 -28.73 20.56 3.82
CA GLY A 244 -28.57 20.50 2.36
C GLY A 244 -29.63 19.70 1.59
N ARG A 245 -30.59 19.09 2.28
CA ARG A 245 -31.72 18.40 1.63
C ARG A 245 -32.89 19.37 1.46
N PRO A 246 -33.34 19.63 0.21
CA PRO A 246 -34.51 20.47 -0.05
C PRO A 246 -35.82 19.86 0.45
#